data_56c3ba4ed7137614779fe544d22f7a2a
#
_entry.id   56c3ba4ed7137614779fe544d22f7a2a
#
_cell.length_a   1.000
_cell.length_b   1.000
_cell.length_c   1.000
_cell.angle_alpha   90.00
_cell.angle_beta   90.00
_cell.angle_gamma   90.00
#
_symmetry.space_group_name_H-M   'P 1'
#
loop_
_entity.id
_entity.type
_entity.pdbx_description
1 polymer ?
#
loop_
_entity_poly.entity_id
_entity_poly.type
_entity_poly.pdbx_seq_one_letter_code
_entity_poly.pdbx_strand_id
1 'polypeptide(L)'
;MVEKIQKKLNDSAAMRWTALCMVAFVMLCGYVLTDVMNPLKPLLENELQWTSSEYGIFTSAYGWFNVFLLMLIFGGLILDRMGVRFTGLASSIVMVIGCAIKYAAIAGFIGNMNDKILGIHTMVLYASLGYAIFGVGVETAGITVSKIIVKWFKGKEMALAMGMEMATARIGTMLAMAITVPIANAFHSVSAPVLMCLILLCIGFISMFIYTFMDRKLDAQLAEEENDEEPFKFSDIVPIIKNRGFWLIAILCVLFYSAVFPFLKYAADLMVQKYGVDPEFAGLIPSLLPLGTLFLTPLFGYVYDRIGKGATIMIIGAFMLICVHAVFAIPFINNWVVAVVLTIILGIAFSLVPSAMWPSVPKIIPEKQLGTAYSLIFWVQNW
;
A
#
# COMPACT_ATOMS: atom_id res chain seq x y z
N MET A 1 47.94 4.21 -19.31
CA MET A 1 47.46 3.25 -18.30
C MET A 1 45.95 3.22 -18.42
N VAL A 2 45.38 2.16 -18.99
CA VAL A 2 43.90 2.05 -19.11
C VAL A 2 43.41 1.69 -17.72
N GLU A 3 42.77 2.62 -17.02
CA GLU A 3 42.02 2.35 -15.79
C GLU A 3 41.02 1.25 -16.07
N LYS A 4 41.19 0.08 -15.47
CA LYS A 4 40.16 -0.95 -15.46
C LYS A 4 38.96 -0.38 -14.73
N ILE A 5 37.94 0.07 -15.48
CA ILE A 5 36.65 0.43 -14.91
C ILE A 5 36.15 -0.81 -14.17
N GLN A 6 36.25 -0.80 -12.84
CA GLN A 6 35.67 -1.86 -12.00
C GLN A 6 34.17 -1.81 -12.19
N LYS A 7 33.60 -2.87 -12.81
CA LYS A 7 32.15 -3.01 -12.94
C LYS A 7 31.52 -3.01 -11.56
N LYS A 8 30.69 -2.02 -11.29
CA LYS A 8 29.92 -1.93 -10.05
C LYS A 8 28.84 -3.03 -10.01
N LEU A 9 28.40 -3.43 -8.82
CA LEU A 9 27.42 -4.49 -8.62
C LEU A 9 26.10 -4.15 -9.32
N ASN A 10 25.69 -2.87 -9.31
CA ASN A 10 24.50 -2.39 -9.98
C ASN A 10 24.68 -2.23 -11.53
N ASP A 11 25.83 -2.49 -12.10
CA ASP A 11 26.01 -2.59 -13.56
C ASP A 11 25.49 -3.92 -14.10
N SER A 12 25.44 -4.95 -13.27
CA SER A 12 24.84 -6.23 -13.62
C SER A 12 23.31 -6.16 -13.56
N ALA A 13 22.64 -6.38 -14.70
CA ALA A 13 21.18 -6.46 -14.74
C ALA A 13 20.65 -7.53 -13.78
N ALA A 14 21.28 -8.72 -13.75
CA ALA A 14 20.88 -9.80 -12.84
C ALA A 14 20.89 -9.36 -11.36
N MET A 15 21.93 -8.64 -10.93
CA MET A 15 22.02 -8.16 -9.54
C MET A 15 21.00 -7.09 -9.22
N ARG A 16 20.74 -6.14 -10.15
CA ARG A 16 19.70 -5.12 -9.98
C ARG A 16 18.32 -5.75 -9.82
N TRP A 17 17.97 -6.65 -10.74
CA TRP A 17 16.67 -7.31 -10.72
C TRP A 17 16.52 -8.25 -9.52
N THR A 18 17.59 -8.92 -9.07
CA THR A 18 17.58 -9.70 -7.83
C THR A 18 17.30 -8.81 -6.61
N ALA A 19 17.98 -7.65 -6.50
CA ALA A 19 17.72 -6.70 -5.44
C ALA A 19 16.26 -6.22 -5.46
N LEU A 20 15.73 -5.88 -6.65
CA LEU A 20 14.32 -5.51 -6.81
C LEU A 20 13.38 -6.62 -6.37
N CYS A 21 13.60 -7.87 -6.80
CA CYS A 21 12.75 -9.00 -6.41
C CYS A 21 12.70 -9.18 -4.90
N MET A 22 13.85 -9.03 -4.21
CA MET A 22 13.91 -9.14 -2.75
C MET A 22 13.07 -8.08 -2.05
N VAL A 23 13.21 -6.81 -2.44
CA VAL A 23 12.47 -5.72 -1.79
C VAL A 23 11.01 -5.65 -2.22
N ALA A 24 10.69 -5.96 -3.48
CA ALA A 24 9.32 -6.06 -3.97
C ALA A 24 8.56 -7.20 -3.28
N PHE A 25 9.24 -8.31 -2.95
CA PHE A 25 8.64 -9.39 -2.17
C PHE A 25 8.26 -8.95 -0.75
N VAL A 26 9.07 -8.11 -0.09
CA VAL A 26 8.70 -7.50 1.20
C VAL A 26 7.42 -6.69 1.08
N MET A 27 7.28 -5.88 0.02
CA MET A 27 6.09 -5.10 -0.25
C MET A 27 4.88 -5.98 -0.56
N LEU A 28 5.04 -7.04 -1.35
CA LEU A 28 3.98 -8.02 -1.59
C LEU A 28 3.44 -8.57 -0.27
N CYS A 29 4.32 -9.05 0.63
CA CYS A 29 3.92 -9.56 1.94
C CYS A 29 3.18 -8.49 2.76
N GLY A 30 3.66 -7.23 2.72
CA GLY A 30 3.01 -6.10 3.36
C GLY A 30 1.58 -5.88 2.82
N TYR A 31 1.40 -5.83 1.50
CA TYR A 31 0.09 -5.60 0.88
C TYR A 31 -0.88 -6.77 1.08
N VAL A 32 -0.40 -8.02 1.13
CA VAL A 32 -1.25 -9.15 1.52
C VAL A 32 -1.82 -8.93 2.92
N LEU A 33 -0.99 -8.55 3.91
CA LEU A 33 -1.48 -8.29 5.28
C LEU A 33 -2.36 -7.04 5.37
N THR A 34 -2.10 -6.01 4.57
CA THR A 34 -2.92 -4.79 4.55
C THR A 34 -4.37 -5.11 4.21
N ASP A 35 -4.59 -6.07 3.31
CA ASP A 35 -5.91 -6.35 2.75
C ASP A 35 -6.51 -7.70 3.19
N VAL A 36 -5.77 -8.54 3.93
CA VAL A 36 -6.23 -9.88 4.37
C VAL A 36 -7.54 -9.86 5.16
N MET A 37 -7.83 -8.79 5.90
CA MET A 37 -9.06 -8.70 6.70
C MET A 37 -10.28 -8.26 5.88
N ASN A 38 -10.09 -7.73 4.67
CA ASN A 38 -11.18 -7.17 3.89
C ASN A 38 -12.26 -8.22 3.52
N PRO A 39 -11.91 -9.40 3.00
CA PRO A 39 -12.91 -10.43 2.73
C PRO A 39 -13.39 -11.19 3.98
N LEU A 40 -12.71 -11.03 5.13
CA LEU A 40 -13.07 -11.72 6.37
C LEU A 40 -14.17 -11.02 7.18
N LYS A 41 -14.59 -9.80 6.84
CA LYS A 41 -15.59 -9.06 7.63
C LYS A 41 -16.83 -9.88 7.96
N PRO A 42 -17.50 -10.57 7.00
CA PRO A 42 -18.66 -11.40 7.33
C PRO A 42 -18.35 -12.53 8.32
N LEU A 43 -17.17 -13.16 8.21
CA LEU A 43 -16.74 -14.21 9.14
C LEU A 43 -16.41 -13.66 10.53
N LEU A 44 -15.79 -12.50 10.62
CA LEU A 44 -15.51 -11.82 11.89
C LEU A 44 -16.80 -11.47 12.64
N GLU A 45 -17.81 -10.98 11.93
CA GLU A 45 -19.12 -10.69 12.51
C GLU A 45 -19.84 -11.97 12.98
N ASN A 46 -19.76 -13.05 12.21
CA ASN A 46 -20.43 -14.31 12.53
C ASN A 46 -19.70 -15.14 13.61
N GLU A 47 -18.37 -15.29 13.51
CA GLU A 47 -17.60 -16.19 14.38
C GLU A 47 -17.07 -15.47 15.64
N LEU A 48 -16.58 -14.22 15.48
CA LEU A 48 -16.01 -13.44 16.58
C LEU A 48 -16.95 -12.36 17.11
N GLN A 49 -18.19 -12.27 16.60
CA GLN A 49 -19.20 -11.33 17.04
C GLN A 49 -18.76 -9.86 17.00
N TRP A 50 -17.86 -9.52 16.06
CA TRP A 50 -17.47 -8.14 15.86
C TRP A 50 -18.66 -7.35 15.32
N THR A 51 -18.82 -6.12 15.78
CA THR A 51 -19.77 -5.19 15.17
C THR A 51 -19.14 -4.51 13.94
N SER A 52 -19.98 -4.08 13.00
CA SER A 52 -19.50 -3.27 11.85
C SER A 52 -18.78 -2.00 12.30
N SER A 53 -19.15 -1.41 13.45
CA SER A 53 -18.46 -0.26 14.04
C SER A 53 -17.06 -0.62 14.52
N GLU A 54 -16.89 -1.76 15.19
CA GLU A 54 -15.58 -2.24 15.64
C GLU A 54 -14.68 -2.61 14.46
N TYR A 55 -15.23 -3.19 13.39
CA TYR A 55 -14.49 -3.40 12.16
C TYR A 55 -14.04 -2.07 11.53
N GLY A 56 -14.87 -1.03 11.58
CA GLY A 56 -14.50 0.33 11.16
C GLY A 56 -13.35 0.92 11.97
N ILE A 57 -13.39 0.78 13.31
CA ILE A 57 -12.30 1.19 14.21
C ILE A 57 -11.01 0.45 13.88
N PHE A 58 -11.10 -0.88 13.72
CA PHE A 58 -9.97 -1.71 13.35
C PHE A 58 -9.34 -1.26 12.01
N THR A 59 -10.14 -1.08 10.97
CA THR A 59 -9.62 -0.70 9.64
C THR A 59 -9.01 0.70 9.62
N SER A 60 -9.57 1.65 10.39
CA SER A 60 -9.02 3.01 10.52
C SER A 60 -7.67 3.03 11.25
N ALA A 61 -7.41 2.03 12.09
CA ALA A 61 -6.19 1.96 12.90
C ALA A 61 -4.90 1.93 12.06
N TYR A 62 -4.95 1.46 10.83
CA TYR A 62 -3.81 1.48 9.90
C TYR A 62 -3.13 2.85 9.80
N GLY A 63 -3.93 3.92 9.76
CA GLY A 63 -3.46 5.29 9.63
C GLY A 63 -3.11 5.99 10.95
N TRP A 64 -3.52 5.48 12.12
CA TRP A 64 -3.46 6.25 13.37
C TRP A 64 -2.07 6.82 13.68
N PHE A 65 -1.06 5.99 13.65
CA PHE A 65 0.31 6.44 13.98
C PHE A 65 0.93 7.24 12.84
N ASN A 66 0.64 6.91 11.60
CA ASN A 66 1.14 7.63 10.44
C ASN A 66 0.58 9.05 10.36
N VAL A 67 -0.69 9.23 10.72
CA VAL A 67 -1.40 10.51 10.67
C VAL A 67 -1.15 11.32 11.94
N PHE A 68 -1.55 10.80 13.10
CA PHE A 68 -1.57 11.57 14.35
C PHE A 68 -0.19 11.70 15.00
N LEU A 69 0.68 10.70 14.85
CA LEU A 69 2.05 10.74 15.37
C LEU A 69 3.07 11.12 14.29
N LEU A 70 2.62 11.43 13.07
CA LEU A 70 3.51 11.83 11.95
C LEU A 70 4.60 10.80 11.64
N MET A 71 4.34 9.50 11.92
CA MET A 71 5.37 8.46 11.82
C MET A 71 5.91 8.28 10.40
N LEU A 72 5.12 8.62 9.36
CA LEU A 72 5.60 8.61 7.98
C LEU A 72 6.69 9.67 7.74
N ILE A 73 6.56 10.85 8.36
CA ILE A 73 7.57 11.91 8.30
C ILE A 73 8.82 11.48 9.07
N PHE A 74 8.65 10.93 10.27
CA PHE A 74 9.79 10.41 11.04
C PHE A 74 10.46 9.24 10.33
N GLY A 75 9.71 8.35 9.67
CA GLY A 75 10.24 7.28 8.83
C GLY A 75 11.17 7.79 7.72
N GLY A 76 10.76 8.87 7.04
CA GLY A 76 11.60 9.55 6.04
C GLY A 76 12.88 10.13 6.63
N LEU A 77 12.79 10.81 7.80
CA LEU A 77 13.97 11.34 8.50
C LEU A 77 14.93 10.23 8.95
N ILE A 78 14.41 9.13 9.45
CA ILE A 78 15.21 7.95 9.82
C ILE A 78 15.91 7.38 8.58
N LEU A 79 15.17 7.26 7.46
CA LEU A 79 15.70 6.78 6.19
C LEU A 79 16.86 7.64 5.69
N ASP A 80 16.74 8.96 5.78
CA ASP A 80 17.79 9.88 5.33
C ASP A 80 19.04 9.86 6.23
N ARG A 81 18.85 9.71 7.55
CA ARG A 81 19.96 9.69 8.51
C ARG A 81 20.63 8.33 8.66
N MET A 82 19.86 7.25 8.68
CA MET A 82 20.35 5.91 8.99
C MET A 82 20.46 5.00 7.74
N GLY A 83 19.98 5.47 6.59
CA GLY A 83 20.08 4.81 5.30
C GLY A 83 19.10 3.63 5.13
N VAL A 84 19.10 3.09 3.92
CA VAL A 84 18.11 2.09 3.46
C VAL A 84 18.22 0.74 4.19
N ARG A 85 19.42 0.36 4.64
CA ARG A 85 19.63 -0.94 5.33
C ARG A 85 18.97 -0.95 6.70
N PHE A 86 19.30 0.05 7.53
CA PHE A 86 18.71 0.13 8.86
C PHE A 86 17.21 0.30 8.79
N THR A 87 16.73 1.25 7.99
CA THR A 87 15.31 1.57 7.89
C THR A 87 14.51 0.41 7.32
N GLY A 88 15.04 -0.29 6.31
CA GLY A 88 14.39 -1.46 5.74
C GLY A 88 14.28 -2.63 6.72
N LEU A 89 15.31 -2.90 7.51
CA LEU A 89 15.25 -3.92 8.56
C LEU A 89 14.29 -3.52 9.68
N ALA A 90 14.39 -2.29 10.17
CA ALA A 90 13.55 -1.78 11.24
C ALA A 90 12.06 -1.81 10.84
N SER A 91 11.74 -1.34 9.63
CA SER A 91 10.37 -1.37 9.12
C SER A 91 9.83 -2.80 8.97
N SER A 92 10.66 -3.74 8.48
CA SER A 92 10.27 -5.16 8.37
C SER A 92 10.01 -5.78 9.74
N ILE A 93 10.82 -5.47 10.76
CA ILE A 93 10.59 -5.92 12.15
C ILE A 93 9.28 -5.34 12.69
N VAL A 94 9.03 -4.05 12.47
CA VAL A 94 7.80 -3.39 12.91
C VAL A 94 6.58 -4.02 12.25
N MET A 95 6.65 -4.37 10.96
CA MET A 95 5.58 -5.11 10.27
C MET A 95 5.33 -6.48 10.94
N VAL A 96 6.37 -7.25 11.24
CA VAL A 96 6.25 -8.57 11.90
C VAL A 96 5.63 -8.43 13.29
N ILE A 97 6.10 -7.47 14.10
CA ILE A 97 5.56 -7.23 15.45
C ILE A 97 4.06 -6.83 15.37
N GLY A 98 3.72 -5.90 14.49
CA GLY A 98 2.32 -5.47 14.30
C GLY A 98 1.42 -6.62 13.88
N CYS A 99 1.89 -7.46 12.94
CA CYS A 99 1.16 -8.66 12.52
C CYS A 99 1.05 -9.70 13.63
N ALA A 100 2.09 -9.91 14.42
CA ALA A 100 2.07 -10.86 15.55
C ALA A 100 1.05 -10.44 16.62
N ILE A 101 0.98 -9.16 16.98
CA ILE A 101 -0.02 -8.63 17.91
C ILE A 101 -1.44 -8.81 17.32
N LYS A 102 -1.64 -8.44 16.06
CA LYS A 102 -2.91 -8.63 15.35
C LYS A 102 -3.35 -10.09 15.33
N TYR A 103 -2.44 -11.00 15.00
CA TYR A 103 -2.69 -12.44 15.01
C TYR A 103 -3.05 -12.92 16.41
N ALA A 104 -2.26 -12.57 17.43
CA ALA A 104 -2.49 -12.98 18.81
C ALA A 104 -3.85 -12.51 19.33
N ALA A 105 -4.31 -11.32 18.94
CA ALA A 105 -5.62 -10.82 19.28
C ALA A 105 -6.74 -11.65 18.59
N ILE A 106 -6.68 -11.83 17.28
CA ILE A 106 -7.73 -12.54 16.51
C ILE A 106 -7.77 -14.03 16.89
N ALA A 107 -6.62 -14.62 17.23
CA ALA A 107 -6.55 -16.00 17.71
C ALA A 107 -6.99 -16.17 19.19
N GLY A 108 -7.32 -15.08 19.90
CA GLY A 108 -7.79 -15.11 21.26
C GLY A 108 -6.69 -15.31 22.32
N PHE A 109 -5.42 -15.15 21.96
CA PHE A 109 -4.31 -15.22 22.93
C PHE A 109 -4.21 -13.95 23.78
N ILE A 110 -4.61 -12.79 23.26
CA ILE A 110 -4.63 -11.51 23.94
C ILE A 110 -5.96 -10.81 23.67
N GLY A 111 -6.56 -10.27 24.75
CA GLY A 111 -7.91 -9.70 24.68
C GLY A 111 -8.99 -10.77 24.51
N ASN A 112 -10.23 -10.38 24.68
CA ASN A 112 -11.39 -11.24 24.53
C ASN A 112 -12.62 -10.43 24.10
N MET A 113 -13.74 -11.13 23.83
CA MET A 113 -15.02 -10.51 23.47
C MET A 113 -15.94 -10.27 24.68
N ASN A 114 -15.52 -10.60 25.90
CA ASN A 114 -16.30 -10.35 27.12
C ASN A 114 -15.92 -9.01 27.77
N ASP A 115 -14.65 -8.63 27.68
CA ASP A 115 -14.15 -7.40 28.29
C ASP A 115 -14.17 -6.24 27.28
N LYS A 116 -14.65 -5.08 27.75
CA LYS A 116 -14.70 -3.84 26.96
C LYS A 116 -13.94 -2.72 27.65
N ILE A 117 -13.20 -1.97 26.85
CA ILE A 117 -12.59 -0.70 27.24
C ILE A 117 -13.18 0.38 26.34
N LEU A 118 -13.76 1.43 26.95
CA LEU A 118 -14.47 2.49 26.22
C LEU A 118 -15.58 1.98 25.27
N GLY A 119 -16.24 0.87 25.65
CA GLY A 119 -17.31 0.29 24.85
C GLY A 119 -16.86 -0.62 23.69
N ILE A 120 -15.55 -0.79 23.47
CA ILE A 120 -14.95 -1.61 22.43
C ILE A 120 -14.37 -2.89 23.04
N HIS A 121 -14.56 -4.03 22.42
CA HIS A 121 -13.99 -5.29 22.89
C HIS A 121 -12.47 -5.25 22.91
N THR A 122 -11.84 -5.80 23.96
CA THR A 122 -10.37 -5.77 24.11
C THR A 122 -9.65 -6.48 22.98
N MET A 123 -10.22 -7.55 22.43
CA MET A 123 -9.72 -8.23 21.23
C MET A 123 -9.58 -7.26 20.05
N VAL A 124 -10.60 -6.44 19.79
CA VAL A 124 -10.61 -5.45 18.71
C VAL A 124 -9.55 -4.37 18.93
N LEU A 125 -9.41 -3.90 20.18
CA LEU A 125 -8.40 -2.90 20.54
C LEU A 125 -6.97 -3.40 20.29
N TYR A 126 -6.65 -4.64 20.72
CA TYR A 126 -5.33 -5.21 20.47
C TYR A 126 -5.09 -5.50 18.99
N ALA A 127 -6.10 -6.00 18.25
CA ALA A 127 -6.00 -6.17 16.82
C ALA A 127 -5.75 -4.84 16.10
N SER A 128 -6.43 -3.76 16.53
CA SER A 128 -6.27 -2.40 16.02
C SER A 128 -4.87 -1.85 16.32
N LEU A 129 -4.37 -2.04 17.54
CA LEU A 129 -3.00 -1.65 17.91
C LEU A 129 -1.96 -2.37 17.01
N GLY A 130 -2.11 -3.68 16.85
CA GLY A 130 -1.25 -4.45 15.95
C GLY A 130 -1.27 -3.92 14.52
N TYR A 131 -2.46 -3.54 14.02
CA TYR A 131 -2.62 -3.00 12.67
C TYR A 131 -2.05 -1.59 12.54
N ALA A 132 -2.15 -0.75 13.57
CA ALA A 132 -1.52 0.58 13.60
C ALA A 132 0.02 0.49 13.58
N ILE A 133 0.61 -0.42 14.37
CA ILE A 133 2.05 -0.68 14.36
C ILE A 133 2.49 -1.19 12.99
N PHE A 134 1.76 -2.15 12.42
CA PHE A 134 2.02 -2.65 11.07
C PHE A 134 1.98 -1.53 10.03
N GLY A 135 1.01 -0.62 10.09
CA GLY A 135 0.87 0.52 9.19
C GLY A 135 2.12 1.41 9.15
N VAL A 136 2.74 1.67 10.32
CA VAL A 136 4.02 2.40 10.38
C VAL A 136 5.12 1.62 9.64
N GLY A 137 5.19 0.31 9.85
CA GLY A 137 6.19 -0.54 9.21
C GLY A 137 6.06 -0.55 7.69
N VAL A 138 4.86 -0.79 7.16
CA VAL A 138 4.66 -0.94 5.71
C VAL A 138 4.83 0.37 4.96
N GLU A 139 4.37 1.49 5.51
CA GLU A 139 4.56 2.81 4.89
C GLU A 139 6.05 3.21 4.88
N THR A 140 6.76 2.98 5.99
CA THR A 140 8.21 3.21 6.07
C THR A 140 8.98 2.28 5.14
N ALA A 141 8.54 1.02 4.97
CA ALA A 141 9.13 0.10 4.00
C ALA A 141 8.92 0.61 2.57
N GLY A 142 7.75 1.14 2.22
CA GLY A 142 7.43 1.66 0.89
C GLY A 142 8.37 2.80 0.46
N ILE A 143 8.57 3.81 1.32
CA ILE A 143 9.52 4.90 1.02
C ILE A 143 10.95 4.38 0.94
N THR A 144 11.33 3.40 1.77
CA THR A 144 12.66 2.78 1.75
C THR A 144 12.90 2.01 0.46
N VAL A 145 11.93 1.22 0.01
CA VAL A 145 12.01 0.46 -1.24
C VAL A 145 12.13 1.40 -2.44
N SER A 146 11.38 2.50 -2.47
CA SER A 146 11.52 3.53 -3.50
C SER A 146 12.94 4.08 -3.57
N LYS A 147 13.56 4.40 -2.42
CA LYS A 147 14.95 4.88 -2.34
C LYS A 147 15.96 3.80 -2.78
N ILE A 148 15.71 2.54 -2.44
CA ILE A 148 16.50 1.39 -2.92
C ILE A 148 16.45 1.30 -4.44
N ILE A 149 15.27 1.40 -5.05
CA ILE A 149 15.11 1.34 -6.52
C ILE A 149 15.90 2.46 -7.19
N VAL A 150 15.78 3.70 -6.68
CA VAL A 150 16.58 4.82 -7.20
C VAL A 150 18.07 4.52 -7.14
N LYS A 151 18.59 4.06 -5.98
CA LYS A 151 20.01 3.73 -5.79
C LYS A 151 20.51 2.66 -6.75
N TRP A 152 19.74 1.59 -6.97
CA TRP A 152 20.17 0.47 -7.81
C TRP A 152 19.95 0.68 -9.30
N PHE A 153 18.97 1.50 -9.69
CA PHE A 153 18.52 1.68 -11.08
C PHE A 153 18.76 3.09 -11.62
N LYS A 154 19.45 3.99 -10.90
CA LYS A 154 19.76 5.35 -11.38
C LYS A 154 20.51 5.27 -12.72
N GLY A 155 19.98 5.96 -13.74
CA GLY A 155 20.52 5.94 -15.10
C GLY A 155 20.29 4.65 -15.89
N LYS A 156 19.44 3.74 -15.39
CA LYS A 156 19.09 2.46 -16.01
C LYS A 156 17.56 2.32 -16.04
N GLU A 157 17.00 1.13 -16.05
CA GLU A 157 15.55 0.87 -16.20
C GLU A 157 14.73 1.26 -14.95
N MET A 158 14.93 2.46 -14.36
CA MET A 158 14.33 2.88 -13.09
C MET A 158 12.80 2.94 -13.12
N ALA A 159 12.23 3.49 -14.19
CA ALA A 159 10.77 3.59 -14.33
C ALA A 159 10.12 2.20 -14.43
N LEU A 160 10.76 1.26 -15.14
CA LEU A 160 10.31 -0.14 -15.23
C LEU A 160 10.40 -0.82 -13.85
N ALA A 161 11.49 -0.61 -13.11
CA ALA A 161 11.67 -1.18 -11.78
C ALA A 161 10.62 -0.69 -10.78
N MET A 162 10.31 0.60 -10.77
CA MET A 162 9.22 1.18 -9.96
C MET A 162 7.85 0.63 -10.38
N GLY A 163 7.60 0.51 -11.68
CA GLY A 163 6.37 -0.08 -12.20
C GLY A 163 6.20 -1.55 -11.79
N MET A 164 7.28 -2.33 -11.82
CA MET A 164 7.25 -3.74 -11.38
C MET A 164 7.03 -3.89 -9.88
N GLU A 165 7.60 -3.01 -9.07
CA GLU A 165 7.36 -2.99 -7.63
C GLU A 165 5.87 -2.70 -7.33
N MET A 166 5.31 -1.66 -7.95
CA MET A 166 3.89 -1.32 -7.81
C MET A 166 2.97 -2.46 -8.30
N ALA A 167 3.32 -3.12 -9.40
CA ALA A 167 2.60 -4.29 -9.91
C ALA A 167 2.60 -5.43 -8.88
N THR A 168 3.74 -5.70 -8.26
CA THR A 168 3.89 -6.73 -7.22
C THR A 168 3.02 -6.41 -6.01
N ALA A 169 2.93 -5.14 -5.59
CA ALA A 169 2.04 -4.70 -4.54
C ALA A 169 0.55 -4.98 -4.89
N ARG A 170 0.12 -4.70 -6.12
CA ARG A 170 -1.25 -4.98 -6.57
C ARG A 170 -1.57 -6.48 -6.63
N ILE A 171 -0.58 -7.32 -6.97
CA ILE A 171 -0.71 -8.78 -6.85
C ILE A 171 -0.95 -9.17 -5.39
N GLY A 172 -0.26 -8.55 -4.42
CA GLY A 172 -0.49 -8.79 -3.00
C GLY A 172 -1.94 -8.50 -2.58
N THR A 173 -2.49 -7.34 -2.94
CA THR A 173 -3.90 -6.99 -2.69
C THR A 173 -4.86 -7.97 -3.36
N MET A 174 -4.63 -8.34 -4.63
CA MET A 174 -5.45 -9.30 -5.35
C MET A 174 -5.46 -10.67 -4.65
N LEU A 175 -4.28 -11.18 -4.26
CA LEU A 175 -4.15 -12.44 -3.55
C LEU A 175 -4.91 -12.41 -2.22
N ALA A 176 -4.75 -11.33 -1.43
CA ALA A 176 -5.46 -11.15 -0.18
C ALA A 176 -6.98 -11.27 -0.37
N MET A 177 -7.53 -10.62 -1.39
CA MET A 177 -8.97 -10.67 -1.68
C MET A 177 -9.44 -12.06 -2.11
N ALA A 178 -8.64 -12.78 -2.92
CA ALA A 178 -9.05 -14.04 -3.53
C ALA A 178 -8.88 -15.27 -2.63
N ILE A 179 -7.80 -15.34 -1.84
CA ILE A 179 -7.42 -16.59 -1.15
C ILE A 179 -7.78 -16.61 0.34
N THR A 180 -8.08 -15.48 0.94
CA THR A 180 -8.22 -15.36 2.40
C THR A 180 -9.40 -16.18 2.94
N VAL A 181 -10.59 -16.06 2.36
CA VAL A 181 -11.77 -16.82 2.81
C VAL A 181 -11.58 -18.32 2.59
N PRO A 182 -11.15 -18.80 1.40
CA PRO A 182 -10.77 -20.20 1.23
C PRO A 182 -9.82 -20.75 2.28
N ILE A 183 -8.81 -19.99 2.69
CA ILE A 183 -7.87 -20.40 3.74
C ILE A 183 -8.57 -20.45 5.10
N ALA A 184 -9.37 -19.44 5.46
CA ALA A 184 -10.12 -19.44 6.71
C ALA A 184 -11.03 -20.68 6.82
N ASN A 185 -11.73 -21.01 5.74
CA ASN A 185 -12.62 -22.18 5.66
C ASN A 185 -11.85 -23.50 5.74
N ALA A 186 -10.72 -23.62 5.02
CA ALA A 186 -9.91 -24.84 5.01
C ALA A 186 -9.32 -25.17 6.39
N PHE A 187 -8.97 -24.16 7.17
CA PHE A 187 -8.44 -24.32 8.52
C PHE A 187 -9.48 -24.14 9.63
N HIS A 188 -10.74 -23.90 9.27
CA HIS A 188 -11.84 -23.63 10.22
C HIS A 188 -11.47 -22.54 11.25
N SER A 189 -10.80 -21.48 10.80
CA SER A 189 -10.32 -20.42 11.67
C SER A 189 -10.09 -19.10 10.94
N VAL A 190 -10.73 -18.05 11.44
CA VAL A 190 -10.55 -16.67 10.91
C VAL A 190 -9.13 -16.14 11.15
N SER A 191 -8.39 -16.71 12.12
CA SER A 191 -7.01 -16.30 12.39
C SER A 191 -5.98 -16.94 11.45
N ALA A 192 -6.32 -18.04 10.76
CA ALA A 192 -5.39 -18.77 9.89
C ALA A 192 -4.82 -17.91 8.73
N PRO A 193 -5.60 -17.09 8.00
CA PRO A 193 -5.04 -16.20 6.99
C PRO A 193 -4.08 -15.16 7.57
N VAL A 194 -4.32 -14.69 8.80
CA VAL A 194 -3.43 -13.73 9.47
C VAL A 194 -2.12 -14.41 9.88
N LEU A 195 -2.18 -15.67 10.33
CA LEU A 195 -0.98 -16.48 10.58
C LEU A 195 -0.16 -16.70 9.31
N MET A 196 -0.82 -17.01 8.19
CA MET A 196 -0.15 -17.08 6.89
C MET A 196 0.60 -15.78 6.57
N CYS A 197 -0.04 -14.63 6.77
CA CYS A 197 0.62 -13.33 6.58
C CYS A 197 1.80 -13.11 7.52
N LEU A 198 1.71 -13.56 8.77
CA LEU A 198 2.82 -13.48 9.73
C LEU A 198 4.02 -14.29 9.24
N ILE A 199 3.79 -15.50 8.74
CA ILE A 199 4.85 -16.36 8.15
C ILE A 199 5.45 -15.66 6.93
N LEU A 200 4.62 -15.13 6.03
CA LEU A 200 5.09 -14.40 4.84
C LEU A 200 5.93 -13.18 5.22
N LEU A 201 5.53 -12.40 6.23
CA LEU A 201 6.30 -11.26 6.71
C LEU A 201 7.63 -11.67 7.34
N CYS A 202 7.69 -12.79 8.05
CA CYS A 202 8.97 -13.34 8.55
C CYS A 202 9.90 -13.72 7.39
N ILE A 203 9.38 -14.33 6.32
CA ILE A 203 10.16 -14.64 5.11
C ILE A 203 10.58 -13.32 4.43
N GLY A 204 9.68 -12.32 4.37
CA GLY A 204 9.98 -10.97 3.87
C GLY A 204 11.11 -10.30 4.66
N PHE A 205 11.10 -10.40 5.98
CA PHE A 205 12.19 -9.91 6.82
C PHE A 205 13.52 -10.60 6.50
N ILE A 206 13.53 -11.92 6.31
CA ILE A 206 14.72 -12.66 5.88
C ILE A 206 15.20 -12.17 4.51
N SER A 207 14.28 -11.93 3.57
CA SER A 207 14.60 -11.36 2.25
C SER A 207 15.27 -10.00 2.38
N MET A 208 14.72 -9.10 3.22
CA MET A 208 15.31 -7.79 3.50
C MET A 208 16.68 -7.90 4.17
N PHE A 209 16.85 -8.85 5.08
CA PHE A 209 18.12 -9.11 5.73
C PHE A 209 19.20 -9.55 4.72
N ILE A 210 18.85 -10.47 3.80
CA ILE A 210 19.76 -10.88 2.72
C ILE A 210 20.09 -9.70 1.81
N TYR A 211 19.10 -8.86 1.46
CA TYR A 211 19.32 -7.66 0.67
C TYR A 211 20.38 -6.75 1.30
N THR A 212 20.44 -6.61 2.63
CA THR A 212 21.42 -5.72 3.29
C THR A 212 22.88 -6.11 3.00
N PHE A 213 23.17 -7.40 2.80
CA PHE A 213 24.51 -7.84 2.41
C PHE A 213 24.85 -7.43 0.97
N MET A 214 23.87 -7.47 0.06
CA MET A 214 24.07 -7.02 -1.31
C MET A 214 24.30 -5.50 -1.35
N ASP A 215 23.48 -4.74 -0.62
CA ASP A 215 23.56 -3.30 -0.55
C ASP A 215 24.89 -2.83 0.10
N ARG A 216 25.36 -3.55 1.14
CA ARG A 216 26.66 -3.25 1.75
C ARG A 216 27.82 -3.41 0.76
N LYS A 217 27.75 -4.41 -0.13
CA LYS A 217 28.77 -4.58 -1.18
C LYS A 217 28.70 -3.47 -2.22
N LEU A 218 27.50 -3.01 -2.57
CA LEU A 218 27.33 -1.89 -3.49
C LEU A 218 27.88 -0.60 -2.89
N ASP A 219 27.58 -0.29 -1.61
CA ASP A 219 28.08 0.91 -0.94
C ASP A 219 29.61 0.95 -0.90
N ALA A 220 30.26 -0.19 -0.66
CA ALA A 220 31.73 -0.26 -0.69
C ALA A 220 32.31 0.11 -2.06
N GLN A 221 31.54 -0.08 -3.14
CA GLN A 221 31.93 0.27 -4.51
C GLN A 221 31.55 1.72 -4.90
N LEU A 222 30.54 2.30 -4.23
CA LEU A 222 30.06 3.67 -4.49
C LEU A 222 30.71 4.72 -3.57
N ALA A 223 31.40 4.32 -2.51
CA ALA A 223 32.03 5.22 -1.53
C ALA A 223 33.07 6.19 -2.12
N GLU A 224 33.46 6.02 -3.38
CA GLU A 224 34.37 6.90 -4.12
C GLU A 224 33.64 8.03 -4.88
N GLU A 225 32.29 8.04 -4.94
CA GLU A 225 31.50 9.08 -5.60
C GLU A 225 30.68 9.83 -4.54
N GLU A 226 30.95 11.12 -4.35
CA GLU A 226 30.15 12.00 -3.49
C GLU A 226 28.70 12.05 -3.98
N ASN A 227 27.77 11.67 -3.14
CA ASN A 227 26.34 11.85 -3.39
C ASN A 227 25.94 13.29 -3.04
N ASP A 228 25.73 14.12 -4.05
CA ASP A 228 25.19 15.49 -3.95
C ASP A 228 23.67 15.54 -3.67
N GLU A 229 23.08 14.55 -3.03
CA GLU A 229 21.69 14.62 -2.63
C GLU A 229 21.55 15.48 -1.38
N GLU A 230 21.03 16.71 -1.54
CA GLU A 230 20.71 17.56 -0.40
C GLU A 230 19.63 16.88 0.48
N PRO A 231 19.89 16.71 1.80
CA PRO A 231 18.92 16.11 2.70
C PRO A 231 17.68 17.01 2.85
N PHE A 232 16.54 16.40 3.12
CA PHE A 232 15.28 17.07 3.43
C PHE A 232 15.47 18.19 4.47
N LYS A 233 15.00 19.39 4.16
CA LYS A 233 14.98 20.56 5.06
C LYS A 233 13.53 20.94 5.37
N PHE A 234 13.20 21.17 6.64
CA PHE A 234 11.86 21.65 7.03
C PHE A 234 11.49 23.00 6.37
N SER A 235 12.48 23.79 5.96
CA SER A 235 12.27 25.02 5.18
C SER A 235 11.60 24.77 3.82
N ASP A 236 11.71 23.56 3.25
CA ASP A 236 11.19 23.22 1.94
C ASP A 236 9.67 22.98 1.96
N ILE A 237 9.10 22.80 3.15
CA ILE A 237 7.65 22.61 3.35
C ILE A 237 6.88 23.90 3.03
N VAL A 238 7.38 25.06 3.43
CA VAL A 238 6.65 26.33 3.33
C VAL A 238 6.32 26.73 1.89
N PRO A 239 7.24 26.68 0.91
CA PRO A 239 6.94 26.93 -0.49
C PRO A 239 5.91 25.97 -1.06
N ILE A 240 5.97 24.68 -0.69
CA ILE A 240 5.05 23.65 -1.17
C ILE A 240 3.62 23.93 -0.69
N ILE A 241 3.44 24.20 0.62
CA ILE A 241 2.12 24.48 1.22
C ILE A 241 1.52 25.78 0.67
N LYS A 242 2.33 26.75 0.24
CA LYS A 242 1.85 27.97 -0.41
C LYS A 242 1.41 27.77 -1.85
N ASN A 243 1.76 26.65 -2.48
CA ASN A 243 1.43 26.37 -3.87
C ASN A 243 -0.03 25.90 -4.00
N ARG A 244 -0.86 26.64 -4.73
CA ARG A 244 -2.26 26.27 -4.98
C ARG A 244 -2.42 24.96 -5.75
N GLY A 245 -1.52 24.68 -6.71
CA GLY A 245 -1.53 23.46 -7.48
C GLY A 245 -1.28 22.23 -6.61
N PHE A 246 -0.40 22.35 -5.61
CA PHE A 246 -0.16 21.31 -4.62
C PHE A 246 -1.45 20.90 -3.89
N TRP A 247 -2.21 21.89 -3.36
CA TRP A 247 -3.46 21.62 -2.65
C TRP A 247 -4.53 20.99 -3.55
N LEU A 248 -4.63 21.42 -4.81
CA LEU A 248 -5.58 20.81 -5.75
C LEU A 248 -5.28 19.32 -5.95
N ILE A 249 -4.01 18.95 -6.09
CA ILE A 249 -3.60 17.55 -6.23
C ILE A 249 -3.77 16.80 -4.90
N ALA A 250 -3.37 17.40 -3.77
CA ALA A 250 -3.51 16.77 -2.46
C ALA A 250 -4.98 16.49 -2.11
N ILE A 251 -5.88 17.45 -2.33
CA ILE A 251 -7.32 17.28 -2.10
C ILE A 251 -7.90 16.24 -3.05
N LEU A 252 -7.54 16.26 -4.34
CA LEU A 252 -7.97 15.24 -5.29
C LEU A 252 -7.50 13.85 -4.83
N CYS A 253 -6.26 13.74 -4.37
CA CYS A 253 -5.70 12.50 -3.85
C CYS A 253 -6.55 11.95 -2.69
N VAL A 254 -6.81 12.77 -1.66
CA VAL A 254 -7.64 12.36 -0.51
C VAL A 254 -9.03 11.94 -0.94
N LEU A 255 -9.75 12.79 -1.69
CA LEU A 255 -11.12 12.51 -2.10
C LEU A 255 -11.23 11.26 -2.97
N PHE A 256 -10.26 11.06 -3.85
CA PHE A 256 -10.22 9.91 -4.72
C PHE A 256 -9.96 8.62 -3.94
N TYR A 257 -8.92 8.60 -3.11
CA TYR A 257 -8.57 7.39 -2.35
C TYR A 257 -9.59 7.10 -1.23
N SER A 258 -10.22 8.13 -0.65
CA SER A 258 -11.30 7.94 0.34
C SER A 258 -12.55 7.28 -0.26
N ALA A 259 -12.76 7.36 -1.56
CA ALA A 259 -13.84 6.64 -2.23
C ALA A 259 -13.47 5.19 -2.55
N VAL A 260 -12.19 4.88 -2.77
CA VAL A 260 -11.75 3.54 -3.21
C VAL A 260 -11.34 2.64 -2.05
N PHE A 261 -10.50 3.12 -1.13
CA PHE A 261 -10.00 2.28 -0.04
C PHE A 261 -11.07 1.81 0.94
N PRO A 262 -12.00 2.67 1.43
CA PRO A 262 -13.11 2.19 2.23
C PRO A 262 -14.00 1.20 1.48
N PHE A 263 -14.25 1.42 0.18
CA PHE A 263 -14.96 0.43 -0.63
C PHE A 263 -14.26 -0.93 -0.58
N LEU A 264 -12.95 -1.01 -0.80
CA LEU A 264 -12.21 -2.27 -0.75
C LEU A 264 -12.30 -2.96 0.62
N LYS A 265 -12.34 -2.19 1.72
CA LYS A 265 -12.47 -2.73 3.09
C LYS A 265 -13.82 -3.39 3.35
N TYR A 266 -14.88 -2.92 2.69
CA TYR A 266 -16.25 -3.40 2.86
C TYR A 266 -16.81 -4.13 1.64
N ALA A 267 -16.03 -4.26 0.57
CA ALA A 267 -16.50 -4.78 -0.71
C ALA A 267 -17.03 -6.22 -0.62
N ALA A 268 -16.33 -7.11 0.08
CA ALA A 268 -16.77 -8.49 0.24
C ALA A 268 -18.09 -8.57 1.04
N ASP A 269 -18.22 -7.78 2.11
CA ASP A 269 -19.47 -7.69 2.87
C ASP A 269 -20.62 -7.14 2.01
N LEU A 270 -20.37 -6.12 1.20
CA LEU A 270 -21.34 -5.60 0.24
C LEU A 270 -21.77 -6.67 -0.76
N MET A 271 -20.85 -7.52 -1.24
CA MET A 271 -21.19 -8.62 -2.15
C MET A 271 -22.10 -9.65 -1.47
N VAL A 272 -21.84 -9.98 -0.22
CA VAL A 272 -22.68 -10.92 0.56
C VAL A 272 -24.04 -10.29 0.85
N GLN A 273 -24.08 -9.13 1.50
CA GLN A 273 -25.30 -8.57 2.07
C GLN A 273 -26.27 -8.02 1.01
N LYS A 274 -25.74 -7.41 -0.03
CA LYS A 274 -26.57 -6.77 -1.05
C LYS A 274 -26.80 -7.64 -2.29
N TYR A 275 -25.75 -8.32 -2.74
CA TYR A 275 -25.79 -9.06 -4.00
C TYR A 275 -25.99 -10.57 -3.83
N GLY A 276 -26.06 -11.05 -2.59
CA GLY A 276 -26.32 -12.45 -2.27
C GLY A 276 -25.23 -13.40 -2.75
N VAL A 277 -23.99 -12.90 -2.89
CA VAL A 277 -22.84 -13.71 -3.28
C VAL A 277 -22.45 -14.58 -2.09
N ASP A 278 -22.12 -15.84 -2.35
CA ASP A 278 -21.64 -16.75 -1.32
C ASP A 278 -20.37 -16.16 -0.65
N PRO A 279 -20.30 -16.16 0.70
CA PRO A 279 -19.15 -15.64 1.43
C PRO A 279 -17.80 -16.19 0.96
N GLU A 280 -17.76 -17.45 0.50
CA GLU A 280 -16.55 -18.07 -0.03
C GLU A 280 -16.02 -17.37 -1.28
N PHE A 281 -16.90 -16.85 -2.13
CA PHE A 281 -16.56 -16.20 -3.40
C PHE A 281 -16.63 -14.66 -3.33
N ALA A 282 -17.09 -14.10 -2.22
CA ALA A 282 -17.35 -12.68 -2.06
C ALA A 282 -16.11 -11.78 -2.30
N GLY A 283 -14.92 -12.28 -1.99
CA GLY A 283 -13.66 -11.60 -2.23
C GLY A 283 -13.19 -11.60 -3.69
N LEU A 284 -13.68 -12.54 -4.53
CA LEU A 284 -13.23 -12.66 -5.92
C LEU A 284 -13.69 -11.48 -6.78
N ILE A 285 -14.89 -10.95 -6.56
CA ILE A 285 -15.40 -9.82 -7.32
C ILE A 285 -14.53 -8.56 -7.05
N PRO A 286 -14.31 -8.13 -5.80
CA PRO A 286 -13.42 -7.01 -5.50
C PRO A 286 -11.98 -7.21 -5.96
N SER A 287 -11.47 -8.45 -6.06
CA SER A 287 -10.12 -8.73 -6.54
C SER A 287 -9.89 -8.32 -8.01
N LEU A 288 -10.95 -8.18 -8.79
CA LEU A 288 -10.89 -7.68 -10.18
C LEU A 288 -10.38 -6.24 -10.24
N LEU A 289 -10.59 -5.43 -9.18
CA LEU A 289 -10.11 -4.05 -9.14
C LEU A 289 -8.58 -3.99 -9.16
N PRO A 290 -7.83 -4.56 -8.20
CA PRO A 290 -6.37 -4.55 -8.23
C PRO A 290 -5.81 -5.32 -9.43
N LEU A 291 -6.46 -6.39 -9.88
CA LEU A 291 -6.08 -7.11 -11.09
C LEU A 291 -6.17 -6.20 -12.33
N GLY A 292 -7.25 -5.43 -12.46
CA GLY A 292 -7.40 -4.48 -13.55
C GLY A 292 -6.33 -3.39 -13.53
N THR A 293 -6.00 -2.86 -12.35
CA THR A 293 -4.99 -1.79 -12.22
C THR A 293 -3.60 -2.24 -12.66
N LEU A 294 -3.27 -3.51 -12.50
CA LEU A 294 -1.99 -4.08 -12.92
C LEU A 294 -1.71 -3.82 -14.41
N PHE A 295 -2.73 -3.94 -15.26
CA PHE A 295 -2.62 -3.76 -16.71
C PHE A 295 -3.01 -2.36 -17.16
N LEU A 296 -4.04 -1.79 -16.57
CA LEU A 296 -4.64 -0.53 -17.02
C LEU A 296 -3.81 0.70 -16.61
N THR A 297 -3.13 0.67 -15.45
CA THR A 297 -2.33 1.82 -15.01
C THR A 297 -1.17 2.14 -15.96
N PRO A 298 -0.35 1.18 -16.41
CA PRO A 298 0.66 1.44 -17.43
C PRO A 298 0.06 1.90 -18.77
N LEU A 299 -1.07 1.31 -19.18
CA LEU A 299 -1.78 1.69 -20.41
C LEU A 299 -2.23 3.15 -20.35
N PHE A 300 -2.86 3.57 -19.28
CA PHE A 300 -3.33 4.95 -19.13
C PHE A 300 -2.19 5.94 -18.91
N GLY A 301 -1.09 5.53 -18.28
CA GLY A 301 0.14 6.31 -18.24
C GLY A 301 0.66 6.62 -19.64
N TYR A 302 0.72 5.62 -20.51
CA TYR A 302 1.10 5.81 -21.91
C TYR A 302 0.12 6.73 -22.68
N VAL A 303 -1.19 6.57 -22.44
CA VAL A 303 -2.21 7.46 -23.02
C VAL A 303 -2.01 8.91 -22.55
N TYR A 304 -1.75 9.10 -21.24
CA TYR A 304 -1.46 10.41 -20.68
C TYR A 304 -0.21 11.05 -21.31
N ASP A 305 0.87 10.31 -21.47
CA ASP A 305 2.11 10.82 -22.07
C ASP A 305 1.90 11.27 -23.53
N ARG A 306 1.03 10.57 -24.28
CA ARG A 306 0.72 10.94 -25.67
C ARG A 306 -0.25 12.12 -25.79
N ILE A 307 -1.31 12.15 -24.98
CA ILE A 307 -2.39 13.12 -25.10
C ILE A 307 -2.12 14.38 -24.27
N GLY A 308 -1.39 14.27 -23.18
CA GLY A 308 -1.01 15.39 -22.30
C GLY A 308 -2.16 16.06 -21.55
N LYS A 309 -3.40 15.56 -21.65
CA LYS A 309 -4.62 16.14 -21.06
C LYS A 309 -4.91 15.55 -19.67
N GLY A 310 -3.96 15.68 -18.73
CA GLY A 310 -4.08 15.07 -17.41
C GLY A 310 -5.33 15.45 -16.65
N ALA A 311 -5.70 16.73 -16.64
CA ALA A 311 -6.93 17.19 -15.98
C ALA A 311 -8.20 16.52 -16.54
N THR A 312 -8.28 16.36 -17.86
CA THR A 312 -9.42 15.67 -18.50
C THR A 312 -9.48 14.21 -18.09
N ILE A 313 -8.34 13.50 -18.08
CA ILE A 313 -8.27 12.11 -17.67
C ILE A 313 -8.71 11.95 -16.20
N MET A 314 -8.25 12.83 -15.30
CA MET A 314 -8.64 12.83 -13.89
C MET A 314 -10.15 13.11 -13.71
N ILE A 315 -10.71 14.05 -14.46
CA ILE A 315 -12.16 14.37 -14.43
C ILE A 315 -12.98 13.16 -14.89
N ILE A 316 -12.60 12.51 -15.99
CA ILE A 316 -13.30 11.31 -16.49
C ILE A 316 -13.27 10.21 -15.43
N GLY A 317 -12.10 9.91 -14.85
CA GLY A 317 -11.97 8.88 -13.80
C GLY A 317 -12.78 9.23 -12.55
N ALA A 318 -12.76 10.48 -12.10
CA ALA A 318 -13.58 10.94 -10.96
C ALA A 318 -15.09 10.83 -11.24
N PHE A 319 -15.53 11.18 -12.45
CA PHE A 319 -16.93 11.04 -12.85
C PHE A 319 -17.37 9.57 -12.89
N MET A 320 -16.55 8.69 -13.45
CA MET A 320 -16.80 7.25 -13.42
C MET A 320 -16.94 6.73 -11.98
N LEU A 321 -16.07 7.19 -11.06
CA LEU A 321 -16.12 6.83 -9.66
C LEU A 321 -17.46 7.23 -9.02
N ILE A 322 -17.92 8.46 -9.27
CA ILE A 322 -19.22 8.95 -8.79
C ILE A 322 -20.35 8.08 -9.33
N CYS A 323 -20.37 7.78 -10.63
CA CYS A 323 -21.40 6.93 -11.24
C CYS A 323 -21.44 5.53 -10.63
N VAL A 324 -20.28 4.90 -10.43
CA VAL A 324 -20.20 3.57 -9.84
C VAL A 324 -20.76 3.56 -8.42
N HIS A 325 -20.34 4.50 -7.57
CA HIS A 325 -20.83 4.55 -6.19
C HIS A 325 -22.32 4.94 -6.12
N ALA A 326 -22.80 5.80 -7.02
CA ALA A 326 -24.23 6.10 -7.12
C ALA A 326 -25.04 4.83 -7.42
N VAL A 327 -24.59 3.98 -8.34
CA VAL A 327 -25.29 2.72 -8.63
C VAL A 327 -25.15 1.72 -7.48
N PHE A 328 -23.99 1.65 -6.82
CA PHE A 328 -23.83 0.84 -5.60
C PHE A 328 -24.77 1.29 -4.48
N ALA A 329 -25.13 2.56 -4.40
CA ALA A 329 -26.05 3.10 -3.39
C ALA A 329 -27.53 2.73 -3.66
N ILE A 330 -27.93 2.34 -4.88
CA ILE A 330 -29.33 2.02 -5.23
C ILE A 330 -29.73 0.66 -4.65
N PRO A 331 -30.70 0.59 -3.71
CA PRO A 331 -31.00 -0.65 -2.98
C PRO A 331 -31.56 -1.79 -3.84
N PHE A 332 -32.34 -1.46 -4.85
CA PHE A 332 -33.04 -2.45 -5.68
C PHE A 332 -32.17 -3.05 -6.81
N ILE A 333 -30.96 -2.54 -7.01
CA ILE A 333 -29.99 -3.14 -7.93
C ILE A 333 -29.15 -4.15 -7.14
N ASN A 334 -29.58 -5.41 -7.15
CA ASN A 334 -28.99 -6.49 -6.35
C ASN A 334 -28.47 -7.68 -7.18
N ASN A 335 -28.34 -7.52 -8.49
CA ASN A 335 -27.77 -8.57 -9.35
C ASN A 335 -26.26 -8.56 -9.27
N TRP A 336 -25.64 -9.69 -8.92
CA TRP A 336 -24.19 -9.85 -8.80
C TRP A 336 -23.42 -9.54 -10.10
N VAL A 337 -24.03 -9.76 -11.28
CA VAL A 337 -23.40 -9.40 -12.57
C VAL A 337 -23.19 -7.89 -12.66
N VAL A 338 -24.13 -7.10 -12.15
CA VAL A 338 -23.99 -5.65 -12.07
C VAL A 338 -22.83 -5.28 -11.17
N ALA A 339 -22.67 -5.97 -10.03
CA ALA A 339 -21.53 -5.74 -9.13
C ALA A 339 -20.19 -6.01 -9.81
N VAL A 340 -20.08 -7.06 -10.63
CA VAL A 340 -18.87 -7.37 -11.42
C VAL A 340 -18.58 -6.23 -12.40
N VAL A 341 -19.57 -5.79 -13.17
CA VAL A 341 -19.41 -4.69 -14.14
C VAL A 341 -18.99 -3.39 -13.44
N LEU A 342 -19.64 -3.06 -12.33
CA LEU A 342 -19.30 -1.88 -11.55
C LEU A 342 -17.88 -1.93 -10.99
N THR A 343 -17.44 -3.11 -10.52
CA THR A 343 -16.07 -3.31 -10.01
C THR A 343 -15.03 -3.16 -11.12
N ILE A 344 -15.31 -3.64 -12.32
CA ILE A 344 -14.45 -3.45 -13.49
C ILE A 344 -14.36 -1.95 -13.84
N ILE A 345 -15.49 -1.24 -13.90
CA ILE A 345 -15.53 0.20 -14.15
C ILE A 345 -14.75 0.96 -13.06
N LEU A 346 -14.90 0.55 -11.79
CA LEU A 346 -14.15 1.11 -10.68
C LEU A 346 -12.63 0.90 -10.85
N GLY A 347 -12.20 -0.28 -11.30
CA GLY A 347 -10.81 -0.56 -11.62
C GLY A 347 -10.26 0.32 -12.75
N ILE A 348 -11.07 0.59 -13.78
CA ILE A 348 -10.72 1.54 -14.85
C ILE A 348 -10.54 2.95 -14.26
N ALA A 349 -11.48 3.43 -13.46
CA ALA A 349 -11.42 4.74 -12.81
C ALA A 349 -10.20 4.86 -11.88
N PHE A 350 -9.94 3.79 -11.10
CA PHE A 350 -8.80 3.69 -10.19
C PHE A 350 -7.44 3.68 -10.91
N SER A 351 -7.41 3.29 -12.17
CA SER A 351 -6.20 3.34 -12.99
C SER A 351 -6.03 4.69 -13.68
N LEU A 352 -7.12 5.31 -14.14
CA LEU A 352 -7.10 6.58 -14.87
C LEU A 352 -6.57 7.75 -14.01
N VAL A 353 -7.10 7.92 -12.80
CA VAL A 353 -6.78 9.09 -11.97
C VAL A 353 -5.31 9.09 -11.53
N PRO A 354 -4.76 8.03 -10.91
CA PRO A 354 -3.36 8.01 -10.49
C PRO A 354 -2.38 8.12 -11.65
N SER A 355 -2.68 7.54 -12.82
CA SER A 355 -1.80 7.60 -13.99
C SER A 355 -1.60 9.03 -14.53
N ALA A 356 -2.51 9.94 -14.26
CA ALA A 356 -2.40 11.35 -14.62
C ALA A 356 -2.01 12.24 -13.42
N MET A 357 -2.47 11.91 -12.21
CA MET A 357 -2.28 12.70 -10.98
C MET A 357 -0.81 12.72 -10.55
N TRP A 358 -0.19 11.54 -10.41
CA TRP A 358 1.20 11.46 -9.93
C TRP A 358 2.20 12.13 -10.86
N PRO A 359 2.17 11.94 -12.20
CA PRO A 359 3.04 12.66 -13.12
C PRO A 359 2.75 14.16 -13.22
N SER A 360 1.64 14.64 -12.67
CA SER A 360 1.34 16.08 -12.64
C SER A 360 2.06 16.82 -11.52
N VAL A 361 2.49 16.13 -10.44
CA VAL A 361 3.21 16.75 -9.32
C VAL A 361 4.52 17.41 -9.75
N PRO A 362 5.40 16.76 -10.54
CA PRO A 362 6.64 17.38 -11.02
C PRO A 362 6.44 18.60 -11.94
N LYS A 363 5.23 18.77 -12.48
CA LYS A 363 4.91 19.92 -13.33
C LYS A 363 4.58 21.18 -12.55
N ILE A 364 4.30 21.05 -11.25
CA ILE A 364 3.90 22.17 -10.37
C ILE A 364 4.85 22.41 -9.20
N ILE A 365 5.68 21.42 -8.86
CA ILE A 365 6.66 21.50 -7.77
C ILE A 365 8.06 21.37 -8.37
N PRO A 366 9.03 22.22 -7.98
CA PRO A 366 10.43 22.10 -8.40
C PRO A 366 11.03 20.75 -8.03
N GLU A 367 11.89 20.22 -8.90
CA GLU A 367 12.51 18.88 -8.75
C GLU A 367 13.15 18.65 -7.38
N LYS A 368 13.86 19.68 -6.86
CA LYS A 368 14.51 19.67 -5.54
C LYS A 368 13.54 19.46 -4.35
N GLN A 369 12.24 19.72 -4.54
CA GLN A 369 11.21 19.64 -3.49
C GLN A 369 10.24 18.48 -3.70
N LEU A 370 10.43 17.66 -4.73
CA LEU A 370 9.48 16.59 -5.08
C LEU A 370 9.34 15.53 -3.98
N GLY A 371 10.43 15.12 -3.34
CA GLY A 371 10.41 14.15 -2.26
C GLY A 371 9.53 14.63 -1.09
N THR A 372 9.71 15.88 -0.68
CA THR A 372 8.90 16.52 0.37
C THR A 372 7.43 16.63 -0.04
N ALA A 373 7.16 17.03 -1.29
CA ALA A 373 5.79 17.16 -1.79
C ALA A 373 5.07 15.82 -1.80
N TYR A 374 5.71 14.76 -2.27
CA TYR A 374 5.15 13.41 -2.25
C TYR A 374 4.90 12.92 -0.82
N SER A 375 5.84 13.12 0.11
CA SER A 375 5.66 12.75 1.52
C SER A 375 4.45 13.45 2.16
N LEU A 376 4.26 14.74 1.86
CA LEU A 376 3.10 15.50 2.33
C LEU A 376 1.80 15.02 1.70
N ILE A 377 1.78 14.68 0.39
CA ILE A 377 0.60 14.12 -0.27
C ILE A 377 0.26 12.76 0.34
N PHE A 378 1.22 11.88 0.56
CA PHE A 378 1.01 10.59 1.21
C PHE A 378 0.51 10.75 2.65
N TRP A 379 1.04 11.71 3.40
CA TRP A 379 0.54 11.99 4.74
C TRP A 379 -0.93 12.42 4.72
N VAL A 380 -1.29 13.36 3.83
CA VAL A 380 -2.70 13.80 3.65
C VAL A 380 -3.58 12.66 3.13
N GLN A 381 -3.04 11.77 2.27
CA GLN A 381 -3.76 10.59 1.77
C GLN A 381 -4.13 9.59 2.87
N ASN A 382 -3.31 9.47 3.90
CA ASN A 382 -3.56 8.55 5.00
C ASN A 382 -4.65 9.03 5.99
N TRP A 383 -5.13 10.30 5.86
CA TRP A 383 -6.29 10.82 6.60
C TRP A 383 -7.60 10.15 6.17
#